data_d43c5e7144d7d65463978ade62507c9a
#
_entry.id   d43c5e7144d7d65463978ade62507c9a
#
_cell.length_a   1.000
_cell.length_b   1.000
_cell.length_c   1.000
_cell.angle_alpha   90.00
_cell.angle_beta   90.00
_cell.angle_gamma   90.00
#
_symmetry.space_group_name_H-M   'P 1'
#
loop_
_entity.id
_entity.type
_entity.pdbx_description
1 polymer ?
#
loop_
_entity_poly.entity_id
_entity_poly.type
_entity_poly.pdbx_seq_one_letter_code
_entity_poly.pdbx_strand_id
1 'polypeptide(L)'
;LKQGMSMRQVGSVLGISHSTISRYKAGVYKKRKIDINKKYEIFIEYLYSHYDRRNNSIEVCVYMFKKRYRNVNCPSVKQVYNWINKEKININKNRMCYKRRKNKINGGMMKHTKWNFDNKTVLPIRLRPKYIEKRDEPGHLEIDSILGKRNEQDSLISIVDRCTRRLWLIKANYKNEYYIDKLIYNYIINNDIEVKSITVDNGLEFSVLGITAKKLGVKLYKCDPYCSFQRGTNERTNALVRRYIPKGESMKLKPQIYLDDICFNINSMPRKIFDFKSVYDVELNYR
;
A
#
# COMPACT_ATOMS: atom_id res chain seq x y z
N LEU A 1 -22.92 -41.01 -10.66
CA LEU A 1 -23.88 -41.94 -11.20
C LEU A 1 -23.27 -43.37 -11.48
N LYS A 2 -21.95 -43.46 -11.65
CA LYS A 2 -21.27 -44.76 -11.79
C LYS A 2 -21.22 -45.58 -10.44
N GLN A 3 -21.60 -44.99 -9.34
CA GLN A 3 -21.58 -45.58 -7.98
C GLN A 3 -22.99 -45.94 -7.46
N GLY A 4 -23.99 -46.13 -8.33
CA GLY A 4 -25.35 -46.56 -7.94
C GLY A 4 -26.23 -45.46 -7.32
N MET A 5 -25.74 -44.23 -7.16
CA MET A 5 -26.54 -43.12 -6.61
C MET A 5 -27.58 -42.60 -7.62
N SER A 6 -28.81 -42.36 -7.16
CA SER A 6 -29.84 -41.72 -7.96
C SER A 6 -29.49 -40.23 -8.25
N MET A 7 -30.05 -39.65 -9.32
CA MET A 7 -29.85 -38.23 -9.65
C MET A 7 -30.33 -37.28 -8.54
N ARG A 8 -31.33 -37.69 -7.75
CA ARG A 8 -31.82 -36.91 -6.57
C ARG A 8 -30.79 -36.92 -5.45
N GLN A 9 -30.19 -38.09 -5.14
CA GLN A 9 -29.12 -38.21 -4.16
C GLN A 9 -27.87 -37.42 -4.54
N VAL A 10 -27.43 -37.52 -5.80
CA VAL A 10 -26.33 -36.69 -6.31
C VAL A 10 -26.64 -35.19 -6.21
N GLY A 11 -27.89 -34.80 -6.46
CA GLY A 11 -28.34 -33.41 -6.32
C GLY A 11 -28.25 -32.90 -4.90
N SER A 12 -28.71 -33.71 -3.95
CA SER A 12 -28.64 -33.41 -2.50
C SER A 12 -27.19 -33.23 -2.04
N VAL A 13 -26.30 -34.17 -2.41
CA VAL A 13 -24.87 -34.13 -2.03
C VAL A 13 -24.15 -32.92 -2.62
N LEU A 14 -24.47 -32.55 -3.85
CA LEU A 14 -23.79 -31.45 -4.56
C LEU A 14 -24.48 -30.09 -4.41
N GLY A 15 -25.61 -30.01 -3.74
CA GLY A 15 -26.41 -28.78 -3.61
C GLY A 15 -26.95 -28.26 -4.94
N ILE A 16 -27.22 -29.18 -5.92
CA ILE A 16 -27.70 -28.82 -7.27
C ILE A 16 -29.04 -29.50 -7.55
N SER A 17 -29.91 -28.81 -8.33
CA SER A 17 -31.23 -29.34 -8.67
C SER A 17 -31.14 -30.62 -9.52
N HIS A 18 -32.09 -31.52 -9.33
CA HIS A 18 -32.25 -32.74 -10.12
C HIS A 18 -32.29 -32.43 -11.65
N SER A 19 -32.97 -31.37 -12.05
CA SER A 19 -33.04 -30.95 -13.44
C SER A 19 -31.67 -30.55 -14.01
N THR A 20 -30.81 -29.95 -13.20
CA THR A 20 -29.42 -29.61 -13.58
C THR A 20 -28.61 -30.87 -13.82
N ILE A 21 -28.71 -31.87 -12.93
CA ILE A 21 -28.00 -33.14 -13.08
C ILE A 21 -28.51 -33.93 -14.30
N SER A 22 -29.83 -33.96 -14.53
CA SER A 22 -30.42 -34.57 -15.69
C SER A 22 -29.88 -33.98 -17.00
N ARG A 23 -29.76 -32.66 -17.09
CA ARG A 23 -29.18 -31.96 -18.25
C ARG A 23 -27.69 -32.27 -18.42
N TYR A 24 -26.93 -32.40 -17.32
CA TYR A 24 -25.53 -32.85 -17.39
C TYR A 24 -25.40 -34.28 -17.91
N LYS A 25 -26.25 -35.20 -17.41
CA LYS A 25 -26.30 -36.61 -17.89
C LYS A 25 -26.67 -36.71 -19.36
N ALA A 26 -27.60 -35.88 -19.82
CA ALA A 26 -28.04 -35.85 -21.22
C ALA A 26 -27.08 -35.12 -22.16
N GLY A 27 -25.93 -34.58 -21.65
CA GLY A 27 -24.99 -33.79 -22.47
C GLY A 27 -25.56 -32.43 -22.93
N VAL A 28 -26.76 -32.05 -22.48
CA VAL A 28 -27.49 -30.85 -22.93
C VAL A 28 -27.16 -29.62 -22.03
N TYR A 29 -26.41 -29.82 -20.97
CA TYR A 29 -26.05 -28.72 -20.09
C TYR A 29 -25.00 -27.81 -20.75
N LYS A 30 -25.46 -26.76 -21.39
CA LYS A 30 -24.60 -25.64 -21.83
C LYS A 30 -24.67 -24.53 -20.79
N LYS A 31 -23.57 -24.30 -20.11
CA LYS A 31 -23.45 -23.10 -19.27
C LYS A 31 -23.72 -21.86 -20.13
N ARG A 32 -24.76 -21.08 -19.81
CA ARG A 32 -25.05 -19.84 -20.56
C ARG A 32 -23.79 -18.98 -20.56
N LYS A 33 -23.23 -18.73 -21.73
CA LYS A 33 -22.16 -17.76 -21.90
C LYS A 33 -22.79 -16.38 -21.74
N ILE A 34 -22.51 -15.74 -20.60
CA ILE A 34 -22.91 -14.34 -20.40
C ILE A 34 -21.98 -13.50 -21.26
N ASP A 35 -22.55 -12.73 -22.19
CA ASP A 35 -21.82 -11.68 -22.87
C ASP A 35 -21.52 -10.58 -21.86
N ILE A 36 -20.24 -10.50 -21.48
CA ILE A 36 -19.75 -9.58 -20.48
C ILE A 36 -19.88 -8.14 -21.00
N ASN A 37 -19.57 -7.92 -22.27
CA ASN A 37 -19.59 -6.60 -22.87
C ASN A 37 -21.02 -6.04 -22.85
N LYS A 38 -22.00 -6.81 -23.28
CA LYS A 38 -23.41 -6.41 -23.27
C LYS A 38 -23.94 -6.21 -21.84
N LYS A 39 -23.61 -7.10 -20.89
CA LYS A 39 -24.14 -7.04 -19.52
C LYS A 39 -23.54 -5.91 -18.68
N TYR A 40 -22.28 -5.59 -18.89
CA TYR A 40 -21.50 -4.67 -18.04
C TYR A 40 -20.88 -3.52 -18.87
N GLU A 41 -21.45 -3.19 -20.01
CA GLU A 41 -20.97 -2.17 -20.94
C GLU A 41 -20.63 -0.85 -20.24
N ILE A 42 -21.58 -0.26 -19.56
CA ILE A 42 -21.42 1.02 -18.83
C ILE A 42 -20.29 0.92 -17.77
N PHE A 43 -20.18 -0.22 -17.08
CA PHE A 43 -19.08 -0.42 -16.14
C PHE A 43 -17.72 -0.53 -16.82
N ILE A 44 -17.65 -1.20 -17.95
CA ILE A 44 -16.40 -1.40 -18.70
C ILE A 44 -15.90 -0.06 -19.25
N GLU A 45 -16.78 0.77 -19.82
CA GLU A 45 -16.45 2.12 -20.26
C GLU A 45 -15.97 3.00 -19.11
N TYR A 46 -16.71 2.96 -17.97
CA TYR A 46 -16.31 3.65 -16.75
C TYR A 46 -14.94 3.19 -16.28
N LEU A 47 -14.68 1.87 -16.29
CA LEU A 47 -13.40 1.30 -15.88
C LEU A 47 -12.26 1.79 -16.76
N TYR A 48 -12.44 1.83 -18.09
CA TYR A 48 -11.40 2.32 -19.00
C TYR A 48 -11.09 3.80 -18.84
N SER A 49 -12.10 4.62 -18.52
CA SER A 49 -11.90 6.06 -18.32
C SER A 49 -11.35 6.43 -16.95
N HIS A 50 -11.57 5.61 -15.91
CA HIS A 50 -11.21 5.94 -14.52
C HIS A 50 -10.08 5.08 -13.95
N TYR A 51 -9.79 3.92 -14.52
CA TYR A 51 -8.70 3.08 -14.03
C TYR A 51 -7.35 3.72 -14.34
N ASP A 52 -6.64 4.05 -13.28
CA ASP A 52 -5.24 4.46 -13.36
C ASP A 52 -4.38 3.58 -12.45
N ARG A 53 -3.36 2.99 -13.03
CA ARG A 53 -2.39 2.17 -12.30
C ARG A 53 -1.82 2.85 -11.06
N ARG A 54 -1.61 4.18 -11.12
CA ARG A 54 -0.98 4.95 -10.04
C ARG A 54 -1.99 5.30 -8.94
N ASN A 55 -3.16 5.78 -9.32
CA ASN A 55 -4.10 6.45 -8.43
C ASN A 55 -5.39 5.67 -8.16
N ASN A 56 -5.98 5.04 -9.18
CA ASN A 56 -7.29 4.42 -9.08
C ASN A 56 -7.24 2.91 -9.33
N SER A 57 -7.18 2.12 -8.26
CA SER A 57 -7.21 0.66 -8.36
C SER A 57 -8.56 0.14 -8.87
N ILE A 58 -8.59 -1.10 -9.32
CA ILE A 58 -9.84 -1.81 -9.68
C ILE A 58 -10.87 -1.75 -8.53
N GLU A 59 -10.42 -1.91 -7.28
CA GLU A 59 -11.31 -1.84 -6.10
C GLU A 59 -11.96 -0.46 -5.96
N VAL A 60 -11.17 0.59 -6.16
CA VAL A 60 -11.67 1.99 -6.15
C VAL A 60 -12.67 2.21 -7.26
N CYS A 61 -12.37 1.78 -8.49
CA CYS A 61 -13.28 1.91 -9.64
C CYS A 61 -14.62 1.20 -9.38
N VAL A 62 -14.59 -0.04 -8.87
CA VAL A 62 -15.82 -0.78 -8.53
C VAL A 62 -16.63 -0.08 -7.44
N TYR A 63 -15.97 0.43 -6.40
CA TYR A 63 -16.64 1.14 -5.32
C TYR A 63 -17.28 2.44 -5.80
N MET A 64 -16.52 3.27 -6.50
CA MET A 64 -16.99 4.56 -7.01
C MET A 64 -18.13 4.40 -8.03
N PHE A 65 -18.01 3.38 -8.90
CA PHE A 65 -19.08 3.06 -9.83
C PHE A 65 -20.38 2.69 -9.11
N LYS A 66 -20.34 1.80 -8.12
CA LYS A 66 -21.51 1.44 -7.32
C LYS A 66 -22.14 2.63 -6.60
N LYS A 67 -21.30 3.55 -6.10
CA LYS A 67 -21.79 4.76 -5.42
C LYS A 67 -22.49 5.70 -6.39
N ARG A 68 -21.97 5.83 -7.63
CA ARG A 68 -22.50 6.75 -8.65
C ARG A 68 -23.70 6.19 -9.41
N TYR A 69 -23.67 4.88 -9.73
CA TYR A 69 -24.64 4.21 -10.59
C TYR A 69 -25.37 3.09 -9.84
N ARG A 70 -26.28 3.47 -8.92
CA ARG A 70 -26.93 2.52 -7.98
C ARG A 70 -27.74 1.40 -8.65
N ASN A 71 -28.34 1.68 -9.82
CA ASN A 71 -29.25 0.77 -10.52
C ASN A 71 -28.63 0.10 -11.76
N VAL A 72 -27.31 0.23 -11.94
CA VAL A 72 -26.58 -0.36 -13.08
C VAL A 72 -25.83 -1.61 -12.64
N ASN A 73 -25.80 -2.62 -13.51
CA ASN A 73 -25.06 -3.84 -13.25
C ASN A 73 -23.55 -3.55 -12.98
N CYS A 74 -23.11 -3.86 -11.77
CA CYS A 74 -21.71 -3.74 -11.39
C CYS A 74 -21.11 -5.11 -11.05
N PRO A 75 -19.97 -5.50 -11.65
CA PRO A 75 -19.31 -6.74 -11.30
C PRO A 75 -18.65 -6.66 -9.92
N SER A 76 -18.37 -7.82 -9.33
CA SER A 76 -17.49 -7.86 -8.16
C SER A 76 -16.04 -7.61 -8.56
N VAL A 77 -15.22 -7.11 -7.62
CA VAL A 77 -13.77 -6.92 -7.82
C VAL A 77 -13.10 -8.20 -8.33
N LYS A 78 -13.47 -9.36 -7.76
CA LYS A 78 -12.97 -10.68 -8.17
C LYS A 78 -13.32 -11.01 -9.62
N GLN A 79 -14.52 -10.65 -10.08
CA GLN A 79 -14.92 -10.85 -11.47
C GLN A 79 -14.08 -10.01 -12.43
N VAL A 80 -13.81 -8.74 -12.11
CA VAL A 80 -12.98 -7.86 -12.94
C VAL A 80 -11.55 -8.42 -13.05
N TYR A 81 -10.94 -8.84 -11.95
CA TYR A 81 -9.62 -9.48 -12.01
C TYR A 81 -9.62 -10.78 -12.82
N ASN A 82 -10.69 -11.58 -12.75
CA ASN A 82 -10.83 -12.77 -13.60
C ASN A 82 -10.95 -12.41 -15.08
N TRP A 83 -11.61 -11.30 -15.44
CA TRP A 83 -11.69 -10.84 -16.83
C TRP A 83 -10.33 -10.37 -17.35
N ILE A 84 -9.57 -9.63 -16.54
CA ILE A 84 -8.20 -9.21 -16.86
C ILE A 84 -7.29 -10.44 -17.07
N ASN A 85 -7.35 -11.41 -16.15
CA ASN A 85 -6.53 -12.62 -16.24
C ASN A 85 -6.86 -13.48 -17.45
N LYS A 86 -8.12 -13.47 -17.90
CA LYS A 86 -8.61 -14.21 -19.08
C LYS A 86 -8.62 -13.35 -20.35
N GLU A 87 -8.01 -12.16 -20.29
CA GLU A 87 -7.89 -11.23 -21.43
C GLU A 87 -9.24 -10.86 -22.07
N LYS A 88 -10.32 -10.84 -21.26
CA LYS A 88 -11.66 -10.48 -21.71
C LYS A 88 -11.90 -8.97 -21.75
N ILE A 89 -11.06 -8.20 -21.10
CA ILE A 89 -11.04 -6.73 -21.11
C ILE A 89 -9.60 -6.28 -21.34
N ASN A 90 -9.43 -5.15 -22.04
CA ASN A 90 -8.12 -4.65 -22.47
C ASN A 90 -7.40 -3.88 -21.36
N ILE A 91 -7.09 -4.56 -20.26
CA ILE A 91 -6.21 -4.04 -19.20
C ILE A 91 -5.01 -4.96 -19.10
N ASN A 92 -3.83 -4.40 -19.35
CA ASN A 92 -2.61 -5.20 -19.35
C ASN A 92 -2.23 -5.65 -17.93
N LYS A 93 -2.38 -6.95 -17.67
CA LYS A 93 -2.04 -7.58 -16.37
C LYS A 93 -0.57 -7.37 -15.96
N ASN A 94 0.33 -7.21 -16.93
CA ASN A 94 1.76 -6.99 -16.68
C ASN A 94 2.06 -5.58 -16.18
N ARG A 95 1.16 -4.63 -16.40
CA ARG A 95 1.24 -3.26 -15.92
C ARG A 95 0.50 -3.03 -14.59
N MET A 96 -0.15 -4.05 -14.04
CA MET A 96 -0.82 -3.93 -12.75
C MET A 96 0.18 -3.86 -11.59
N CYS A 97 -0.16 -3.10 -10.55
CA CYS A 97 0.75 -2.81 -9.43
C CYS A 97 1.15 -4.02 -8.58
N TYR A 98 0.36 -5.09 -8.61
CA TYR A 98 0.58 -6.28 -7.79
C TYR A 98 1.01 -7.47 -8.63
N LYS A 99 2.28 -7.50 -9.04
CA LYS A 99 2.92 -8.76 -9.35
C LYS A 99 3.39 -9.39 -8.04
N ARG A 100 2.88 -10.58 -7.69
CA ARG A 100 3.56 -11.45 -6.72
C ARG A 100 4.94 -11.78 -7.29
N ARG A 101 5.95 -11.04 -6.86
CA ARG A 101 7.34 -11.45 -7.10
C ARG A 101 7.59 -12.67 -6.23
N LYS A 102 8.01 -13.78 -6.82
CA LYS A 102 8.68 -14.84 -6.06
C LYS A 102 9.92 -14.20 -5.44
N ASN A 103 9.92 -14.05 -4.13
CA ASN A 103 11.08 -13.53 -3.42
C ASN A 103 12.21 -14.51 -3.63
N LYS A 104 13.22 -14.14 -4.38
CA LYS A 104 14.54 -14.74 -4.27
C LYS A 104 15.12 -14.24 -2.95
N ILE A 105 15.26 -15.12 -1.99
CA ILE A 105 15.96 -14.86 -0.73
C ILE A 105 17.44 -14.81 -1.09
N ASN A 106 17.94 -13.63 -1.42
CA ASN A 106 19.36 -13.40 -1.45
C ASN A 106 19.74 -12.89 -0.06
N GLY A 107 20.14 -13.81 0.80
CA GLY A 107 20.68 -13.51 2.12
C GLY A 107 22.08 -12.91 2.00
N GLY A 108 22.17 -11.61 1.80
CA GLY A 108 23.38 -10.86 2.09
C GLY A 108 23.38 -10.49 3.57
N MET A 109 24.42 -10.87 4.32
CA MET A 109 24.60 -10.40 5.70
C MET A 109 24.78 -8.89 5.68
N MET A 110 23.76 -8.14 6.11
CA MET A 110 23.89 -6.72 6.38
C MET A 110 24.70 -6.51 7.66
N LYS A 111 25.72 -5.65 7.61
CA LYS A 111 26.44 -5.22 8.80
C LYS A 111 25.46 -4.46 9.71
N HIS A 112 25.30 -4.94 10.93
CA HIS A 112 24.47 -4.26 11.93
C HIS A 112 25.26 -3.17 12.62
N THR A 113 24.68 -2.00 12.72
CA THR A 113 25.18 -0.93 13.58
C THR A 113 24.79 -1.25 15.01
N LYS A 114 25.78 -1.21 15.93
CA LYS A 114 25.49 -1.20 17.37
C LYS A 114 24.88 0.16 17.70
N TRP A 115 23.60 0.18 18.10
CA TRP A 115 22.92 1.41 18.49
C TRP A 115 23.26 1.75 19.94
N ASN A 116 23.59 3.00 20.16
CA ASN A 116 23.66 3.53 21.50
C ASN A 116 22.23 3.95 21.92
N PHE A 117 21.56 3.07 22.66
CA PHE A 117 20.32 3.42 23.34
C PHE A 117 20.68 4.30 24.55
N ASP A 118 20.03 5.45 24.66
CA ASP A 118 20.22 6.34 25.82
C ASP A 118 19.18 6.06 26.93
N ASN A 119 18.30 5.07 26.74
CA ASN A 119 17.22 4.66 27.64
C ASN A 119 16.24 5.80 28.02
N LYS A 120 16.39 6.97 27.43
CA LYS A 120 15.55 8.15 27.66
C LYS A 120 14.82 8.57 26.38
N THR A 121 15.55 8.83 25.33
CA THR A 121 15.01 9.34 24.05
C THR A 121 15.02 8.25 22.97
N VAL A 122 16.13 7.51 22.84
CA VAL A 122 16.31 6.45 21.84
C VAL A 122 16.08 5.10 22.50
N LEU A 123 15.01 4.43 22.10
CA LEU A 123 14.51 3.21 22.71
C LEU A 123 14.38 2.07 21.69
N PRO A 124 14.60 0.81 22.11
CA PRO A 124 14.26 -0.33 21.26
C PRO A 124 12.73 -0.43 21.09
N ILE A 125 12.29 -0.90 19.93
CA ILE A 125 10.86 -0.95 19.57
C ILE A 125 10.00 -1.75 20.56
N ARG A 126 10.58 -2.74 21.24
CA ARG A 126 9.89 -3.54 22.28
C ARG A 126 9.37 -2.69 23.46
N LEU A 127 9.95 -1.50 23.68
CA LEU A 127 9.52 -0.54 24.71
C LEU A 127 8.48 0.45 24.16
N ARG A 128 8.08 0.36 22.89
CA ARG A 128 7.02 1.19 22.33
C ARG A 128 5.67 0.82 22.97
N PRO A 129 4.95 1.78 23.54
CA PRO A 129 3.67 1.53 24.19
C PRO A 129 2.65 0.87 23.23
N LYS A 130 1.89 -0.10 23.73
CA LYS A 130 0.91 -0.85 22.92
C LYS A 130 -0.20 0.02 22.33
N TYR A 131 -0.54 1.15 22.96
CA TYR A 131 -1.55 2.07 22.42
C TYR A 131 -1.13 2.66 21.05
N ILE A 132 0.18 2.87 20.81
CA ILE A 132 0.70 3.32 19.51
C ILE A 132 0.42 2.29 18.42
N GLU A 133 0.31 0.99 18.77
CA GLU A 133 -0.04 -0.06 17.79
C GLU A 133 -1.50 0.00 17.33
N LYS A 134 -2.38 0.57 18.14
CA LYS A 134 -3.81 0.74 17.78
C LYS A 134 -3.99 1.71 16.62
N ARG A 135 -3.08 2.70 16.48
CA ARG A 135 -3.10 3.70 15.39
C ARG A 135 -4.35 4.58 15.43
N ASP A 136 -4.79 4.92 16.64
CA ASP A 136 -6.03 5.65 16.88
C ASP A 136 -5.81 7.17 16.93
N GLU A 137 -4.54 7.60 17.08
CA GLU A 137 -4.18 9.02 17.13
C GLU A 137 -3.05 9.37 16.14
N PRO A 138 -3.09 10.57 15.52
CA PRO A 138 -2.01 11.09 14.68
C PRO A 138 -0.76 11.46 15.49
N GLY A 139 0.34 11.73 14.77
CA GLY A 139 1.60 12.18 15.33
C GLY A 139 2.61 11.06 15.62
N HIS A 140 2.24 9.80 15.48
CA HIS A 140 3.18 8.68 15.55
C HIS A 140 3.76 8.39 14.17
N LEU A 141 4.98 8.85 13.91
CA LEU A 141 5.61 8.80 12.60
C LEU A 141 6.46 7.54 12.40
N GLU A 142 6.39 6.97 11.21
CA GLU A 142 7.38 6.02 10.70
C GLU A 142 8.23 6.72 9.64
N ILE A 143 9.56 6.67 9.76
CA ILE A 143 10.49 7.29 8.82
C ILE A 143 11.34 6.18 8.16
N ASP A 144 11.54 6.28 6.85
CA ASP A 144 12.28 5.31 6.04
C ASP A 144 13.03 6.00 4.90
N SER A 145 14.03 5.33 4.36
CA SER A 145 14.73 5.80 3.17
C SER A 145 14.33 5.02 1.91
N ILE A 146 14.12 5.74 0.82
CA ILE A 146 13.80 5.17 -0.49
C ILE A 146 14.99 5.41 -1.41
N LEU A 147 15.81 4.37 -1.59
CA LEU A 147 17.00 4.44 -2.41
C LEU A 147 16.68 4.49 -3.91
N GLY A 148 17.42 5.30 -4.65
CA GLY A 148 17.35 5.42 -6.11
C GLY A 148 18.18 4.38 -6.84
N LYS A 149 18.94 4.84 -7.82
CA LYS A 149 19.88 4.05 -8.60
C LYS A 149 21.05 3.60 -7.72
N ARG A 150 21.60 2.42 -8.01
CA ARG A 150 22.80 1.93 -7.30
C ARG A 150 23.95 2.93 -7.44
N ASN A 151 24.69 3.15 -6.36
CA ASN A 151 25.83 4.08 -6.25
C ASN A 151 25.45 5.58 -6.36
N GLU A 152 24.18 5.94 -6.30
CA GLU A 152 23.75 7.33 -6.19
C GLU A 152 23.77 7.80 -4.72
N GLN A 153 24.18 9.06 -4.49
CA GLN A 153 24.10 9.69 -3.16
C GLN A 153 22.66 10.14 -2.85
N ASP A 154 21.93 10.53 -3.89
CA ASP A 154 20.55 10.97 -3.77
C ASP A 154 19.62 9.86 -3.30
N SER A 155 18.76 10.20 -2.37
CA SER A 155 17.71 9.33 -1.84
C SER A 155 16.46 10.14 -1.51
N LEU A 156 15.36 9.47 -1.17
CA LEU A 156 14.20 10.12 -0.60
C LEU A 156 14.03 9.64 0.83
N ILE A 157 13.65 10.55 1.70
CA ILE A 157 13.17 10.20 3.04
C ILE A 157 11.66 10.23 3.00
N SER A 158 11.02 9.13 3.35
CA SER A 158 9.57 9.05 3.54
C SER A 158 9.24 9.19 5.01
N ILE A 159 8.34 10.11 5.32
CA ILE A 159 7.71 10.26 6.63
C ILE A 159 6.26 9.86 6.48
N VAL A 160 5.78 8.96 7.32
CA VAL A 160 4.41 8.47 7.26
C VAL A 160 3.79 8.48 8.64
N ASP A 161 2.64 9.13 8.78
CA ASP A 161 1.83 9.03 9.99
C ASP A 161 1.16 7.66 10.08
N ARG A 162 1.24 7.01 11.24
CA ARG A 162 0.75 5.64 11.44
C ARG A 162 -0.78 5.56 11.48
N CYS A 163 -1.45 6.60 11.94
CA CYS A 163 -2.90 6.67 12.05
C CYS A 163 -3.52 7.06 10.70
N THR A 164 -3.25 8.26 10.23
CA THR A 164 -3.86 8.85 9.04
C THR A 164 -3.27 8.30 7.73
N ARG A 165 -2.11 7.68 7.78
CA ARG A 165 -1.32 7.27 6.59
C ARG A 165 -0.87 8.46 5.74
N ARG A 166 -0.84 9.66 6.30
CA ARG A 166 -0.28 10.84 5.63
C ARG A 166 1.16 10.57 5.25
N LEU A 167 1.49 10.84 4.01
CA LEU A 167 2.83 10.71 3.45
C LEU A 167 3.42 12.09 3.21
N TRP A 168 4.68 12.25 3.58
CA TRP A 168 5.57 13.32 3.14
C TRP A 168 6.84 12.68 2.57
N LEU A 169 7.37 13.29 1.51
CA LEU A 169 8.61 12.88 0.85
C LEU A 169 9.60 14.04 0.86
N ILE A 170 10.83 13.76 1.24
CA ILE A 170 11.89 14.75 1.28
C ILE A 170 13.03 14.30 0.37
N LYS A 171 13.50 15.21 -0.48
CA LYS A 171 14.72 14.99 -1.27
C LYS A 171 15.94 15.07 -0.37
N ALA A 172 16.74 14.00 -0.32
CA ALA A 172 18.04 13.98 0.32
C ALA A 172 19.14 13.85 -0.74
N ASN A 173 20.01 14.84 -0.84
CA ASN A 173 21.10 14.88 -1.84
C ASN A 173 22.35 14.13 -1.35
N TYR A 174 22.45 13.85 -0.06
CA TYR A 174 23.54 13.15 0.57
C TYR A 174 23.05 12.10 1.55
N LYS A 175 23.83 11.04 1.76
CA LYS A 175 23.54 9.96 2.72
C LYS A 175 24.26 10.15 4.07
N ASN A 176 24.70 11.35 4.35
CA ASN A 176 25.32 11.66 5.64
C ASN A 176 24.24 11.75 6.73
N GLU A 177 24.47 11.07 7.85
CA GLU A 177 23.48 10.95 8.94
C GLU A 177 23.16 12.28 9.61
N TYR A 178 24.13 13.18 9.81
CA TYR A 178 23.91 14.52 10.39
C TYR A 178 23.13 15.42 9.42
N TYR A 179 23.40 15.31 8.12
CA TYR A 179 22.63 16.01 7.10
C TYR A 179 21.17 15.55 7.09
N ILE A 180 20.93 14.24 7.16
CA ILE A 180 19.58 13.66 7.16
C ILE A 180 18.83 14.04 8.44
N ASP A 181 19.47 14.00 9.61
CA ASP A 181 18.89 14.46 10.88
C ASP A 181 18.40 15.89 10.77
N LYS A 182 19.28 16.82 10.34
CA LYS A 182 18.94 18.22 10.16
C LYS A 182 17.84 18.45 9.11
N LEU A 183 17.88 17.69 8.03
CA LEU A 183 16.90 17.75 6.94
C LEU A 183 15.50 17.36 7.45
N ILE A 184 15.40 16.25 8.18
CA ILE A 184 14.15 15.78 8.79
C ILE A 184 13.62 16.78 9.81
N TYR A 185 14.47 17.27 10.72
CA TYR A 185 14.08 18.27 11.72
C TYR A 185 13.49 19.51 11.06
N ASN A 186 14.23 20.10 10.12
CA ASN A 186 13.79 21.33 9.46
C ASN A 186 12.48 21.11 8.67
N TYR A 187 12.33 19.94 8.03
CA TYR A 187 11.10 19.63 7.28
C TYR A 187 9.90 19.51 8.22
N ILE A 188 10.05 18.85 9.35
CA ILE A 188 9.00 18.72 10.37
C ILE A 188 8.56 20.11 10.87
N ILE A 189 9.51 20.97 11.22
CA ILE A 189 9.20 22.32 11.73
C ILE A 189 8.57 23.20 10.66
N ASN A 190 9.16 23.24 9.46
CA ASN A 190 8.68 24.11 8.36
C ASN A 190 7.29 23.71 7.82
N ASN A 191 6.87 22.47 8.03
CA ASN A 191 5.56 21.98 7.57
C ASN A 191 4.57 21.80 8.73
N ASP A 192 4.91 22.25 9.93
CA ASP A 192 4.07 22.15 11.15
C ASP A 192 3.53 20.73 11.37
N ILE A 193 4.43 19.73 11.26
CA ILE A 193 4.04 18.33 11.40
C ILE A 193 3.98 17.98 12.89
N GLU A 194 2.81 17.61 13.39
CA GLU A 194 2.66 17.10 14.75
C GLU A 194 3.43 15.79 14.94
N VAL A 195 4.28 15.75 15.99
CA VAL A 195 5.09 14.56 16.28
C VAL A 195 4.91 14.17 17.74
N LYS A 196 4.42 12.95 17.99
CA LYS A 196 4.31 12.33 19.32
C LYS A 196 5.38 11.25 19.53
N SER A 197 5.77 10.57 18.47
CA SER A 197 6.89 9.63 18.47
C SER A 197 7.40 9.36 17.08
N ILE A 198 8.62 8.89 16.97
CA ILE A 198 9.25 8.52 15.71
C ILE A 198 9.64 7.04 15.77
N THR A 199 9.42 6.28 14.70
CA THR A 199 9.90 4.90 14.53
C THR A 199 10.73 4.80 13.28
N VAL A 200 11.93 4.22 13.39
CA VAL A 200 12.87 4.01 12.26
C VAL A 200 13.44 2.60 12.27
N ASP A 201 14.05 2.21 11.15
CA ASP A 201 14.87 1.00 11.12
C ASP A 201 16.29 1.23 11.65
N ASN A 202 17.15 0.23 11.39
CA ASN A 202 18.55 0.26 11.77
C ASN A 202 19.45 0.78 10.62
N GLY A 203 18.93 1.62 9.72
CA GLY A 203 19.72 2.27 8.69
C GLY A 203 20.78 3.21 9.27
N LEU A 204 21.97 3.22 8.67
CA LEU A 204 23.06 4.10 9.10
C LEU A 204 22.66 5.58 9.02
N GLU A 205 21.85 5.92 8.02
CA GLU A 205 21.34 7.25 7.78
C GLU A 205 20.52 7.82 8.95
N PHE A 206 19.96 6.96 9.80
CA PHE A 206 19.18 7.36 10.98
C PHE A 206 19.95 7.19 12.30
N SER A 207 21.28 6.99 12.23
CA SER A 207 22.10 6.71 13.43
C SER A 207 22.05 7.84 14.46
N VAL A 208 21.99 9.08 14.02
CA VAL A 208 21.97 10.27 14.90
C VAL A 208 20.59 10.92 15.02
N LEU A 209 19.53 10.31 14.49
CA LEU A 209 18.16 10.88 14.52
C LEU A 209 17.61 11.09 15.95
N GLY A 210 18.27 10.53 16.96
CA GLY A 210 18.05 10.85 18.36
C GLY A 210 18.22 12.34 18.69
N ILE A 211 19.02 13.10 17.92
CA ILE A 211 19.20 14.55 18.07
C ILE A 211 17.88 15.26 17.75
N THR A 212 17.28 14.95 16.60
CA THR A 212 15.96 15.46 16.22
C THR A 212 14.88 15.07 17.24
N ALA A 213 14.82 13.81 17.66
CA ALA A 213 13.85 13.35 18.65
C ALA A 213 13.99 14.12 19.98
N LYS A 214 15.22 14.38 20.45
CA LYS A 214 15.48 15.17 21.65
C LYS A 214 15.03 16.62 21.51
N LYS A 215 15.31 17.26 20.36
CA LYS A 215 14.88 18.64 20.08
C LYS A 215 13.36 18.78 20.04
N LEU A 216 12.67 17.77 19.52
CA LEU A 216 11.21 17.72 19.45
C LEU A 216 10.57 17.27 20.78
N GLY A 217 11.36 16.82 21.76
CA GLY A 217 10.85 16.32 23.04
C GLY A 217 10.13 14.97 22.96
N VAL A 218 10.39 14.16 21.92
CA VAL A 218 9.67 12.92 21.64
C VAL A 218 10.55 11.67 21.75
N LYS A 219 9.93 10.49 21.80
CA LYS A 219 10.64 9.20 21.80
C LYS A 219 10.92 8.73 20.38
N LEU A 220 12.14 8.21 20.17
CA LEU A 220 12.55 7.52 18.96
C LEU A 220 12.63 6.01 19.22
N TYR A 221 11.84 5.24 18.51
CA TYR A 221 11.84 3.78 18.58
C TYR A 221 12.59 3.19 17.39
N LYS A 222 13.57 2.32 17.68
CA LYS A 222 14.34 1.60 16.67
C LYS A 222 13.87 0.16 16.55
N CYS A 223 13.57 -0.24 15.32
CA CYS A 223 13.13 -1.61 15.01
C CYS A 223 14.20 -2.63 15.29
N ASP A 224 13.79 -3.87 15.57
CA ASP A 224 14.71 -4.98 15.66
C ASP A 224 15.31 -5.29 14.27
N PRO A 225 16.56 -5.77 14.24
CA PRO A 225 17.19 -6.20 12.99
C PRO A 225 16.33 -7.26 12.26
N TYR A 226 16.24 -7.16 10.94
CA TYR A 226 15.45 -8.06 10.07
C TYR A 226 13.93 -8.14 10.33
N CYS A 227 13.38 -7.26 11.15
CA CYS A 227 11.96 -7.23 11.50
C CYS A 227 11.19 -6.18 10.71
N SER A 228 11.18 -6.27 9.37
CA SER A 228 10.48 -5.32 8.49
C SER A 228 8.99 -5.19 8.77
N PHE A 229 8.33 -6.25 9.31
CA PHE A 229 6.93 -6.24 9.68
C PHE A 229 6.59 -5.21 10.77
N GLN A 230 7.57 -4.78 11.58
CA GLN A 230 7.40 -3.74 12.60
C GLN A 230 7.16 -2.35 11.99
N ARG A 231 7.43 -2.18 10.68
CA ARG A 231 7.22 -0.95 9.88
C ARG A 231 6.29 -1.18 8.68
N GLY A 232 5.26 -1.99 8.85
CA GLY A 232 4.34 -2.34 7.76
C GLY A 232 3.62 -1.12 7.14
N THR A 233 3.55 0.02 7.82
CA THR A 233 2.98 1.26 7.27
C THR A 233 3.90 1.83 6.20
N ASN A 234 5.20 1.98 6.49
CA ASN A 234 6.19 2.47 5.53
C ASN A 234 6.33 1.54 4.33
N GLU A 235 6.42 0.23 4.55
CA GLU A 235 6.55 -0.73 3.45
C GLU A 235 5.39 -0.58 2.43
N ARG A 236 4.16 -0.50 2.92
CA ARG A 236 2.98 -0.27 2.06
C ARG A 236 3.01 1.08 1.36
N THR A 237 3.35 2.13 2.08
CA THR A 237 3.39 3.49 1.53
C THR A 237 4.53 3.63 0.52
N ASN A 238 5.70 3.08 0.82
CA ASN A 238 6.82 3.05 -0.12
C ASN A 238 6.48 2.26 -1.40
N ALA A 239 5.66 1.21 -1.30
CA ALA A 239 5.13 0.52 -2.49
C ALA A 239 4.22 1.42 -3.35
N LEU A 240 3.49 2.38 -2.75
CA LEU A 240 2.73 3.39 -3.50
C LEU A 240 3.69 4.37 -4.19
N VAL A 241 4.69 4.88 -3.49
CA VAL A 241 5.73 5.76 -4.07
C VAL A 241 6.41 5.08 -5.26
N ARG A 242 6.68 3.77 -5.15
CA ARG A 242 7.30 2.97 -6.23
C ARG A 242 6.43 2.81 -7.49
N ARG A 243 5.17 3.22 -7.47
CA ARG A 243 4.33 3.32 -8.68
C ARG A 243 4.71 4.53 -9.55
N TYR A 244 5.26 5.58 -8.92
CA TYR A 244 5.71 6.81 -9.56
C TYR A 244 7.20 6.76 -9.87
N ILE A 245 7.99 6.27 -8.92
CA ILE A 245 9.45 6.17 -8.99
C ILE A 245 9.85 4.70 -8.84
N PRO A 246 9.96 3.94 -9.94
CA PRO A 246 10.36 2.54 -9.93
C PRO A 246 11.72 2.32 -9.25
N LYS A 247 11.94 1.10 -8.75
CA LYS A 247 13.22 0.73 -8.15
C LYS A 247 14.35 0.79 -9.17
N GLY A 248 15.46 1.44 -8.81
CA GLY A 248 16.62 1.61 -9.68
C GLY A 248 16.54 2.84 -10.59
N GLU A 249 15.47 3.65 -10.49
CA GLU A 249 15.39 4.94 -11.14
C GLU A 249 16.23 5.98 -10.39
N SER A 250 16.87 6.91 -11.13
CA SER A 250 17.67 7.98 -10.54
C SER A 250 16.80 8.99 -9.78
N MET A 251 17.29 9.41 -8.61
CA MET A 251 16.66 10.45 -7.81
C MET A 251 17.22 11.85 -8.12
N LYS A 252 18.36 11.93 -8.82
CA LYS A 252 19.11 13.17 -9.02
C LYS A 252 18.28 14.30 -9.64
N LEU A 253 17.52 13.99 -10.68
CA LEU A 253 16.74 14.97 -11.44
C LEU A 253 15.28 15.11 -10.93
N LYS A 254 14.96 14.66 -9.74
CA LYS A 254 13.62 14.78 -9.16
C LYS A 254 13.60 15.93 -8.14
N PRO A 255 13.04 17.10 -8.51
CA PRO A 255 12.95 18.22 -7.59
C PRO A 255 11.91 17.98 -6.50
N GLN A 256 11.98 18.74 -5.39
CA GLN A 256 11.04 18.58 -4.27
C GLN A 256 9.58 18.73 -4.71
N ILE A 257 9.28 19.69 -5.60
CA ILE A 257 7.92 19.90 -6.10
C ILE A 257 7.31 18.65 -6.77
N TYR A 258 8.12 17.88 -7.49
CA TYR A 258 7.65 16.61 -8.07
C TYR A 258 7.32 15.56 -6.99
N LEU A 259 8.06 15.58 -5.88
CA LEU A 259 7.79 14.71 -4.73
C LEU A 259 6.52 15.15 -4.00
N ASP A 260 6.29 16.44 -3.91
CA ASP A 260 5.08 17.02 -3.31
C ASP A 260 3.84 16.65 -4.13
N ASP A 261 3.92 16.66 -5.46
CA ASP A 261 2.87 16.17 -6.36
C ASP A 261 2.58 14.68 -6.14
N ILE A 262 3.62 13.86 -5.96
CA ILE A 262 3.44 12.44 -5.62
C ILE A 262 2.73 12.30 -4.27
N CYS A 263 3.15 13.06 -3.26
CA CYS A 263 2.51 13.06 -1.95
C CYS A 263 1.04 13.45 -2.05
N PHE A 264 0.73 14.54 -2.78
CA PHE A 264 -0.64 14.99 -3.01
C PHE A 264 -1.49 13.89 -3.64
N ASN A 265 -1.02 13.29 -4.74
CA ASN A 265 -1.71 12.22 -5.43
C ASN A 265 -1.95 11.00 -4.51
N ILE A 266 -0.93 10.56 -3.76
CA ILE A 266 -1.03 9.42 -2.85
C ILE A 266 -1.96 9.72 -1.67
N ASN A 267 -1.93 10.92 -1.12
CA ASN A 267 -2.77 11.31 0.01
C ASN A 267 -4.23 11.56 -0.40
N SER A 268 -4.47 11.96 -1.65
CA SER A 268 -5.81 12.13 -2.23
C SER A 268 -6.49 10.81 -2.64
N MET A 269 -5.72 9.70 -2.71
CA MET A 269 -6.29 8.41 -3.11
C MET A 269 -7.34 7.89 -2.14
N PRO A 270 -8.52 7.43 -2.63
CA PRO A 270 -9.46 6.66 -1.82
C PRO A 270 -8.82 5.34 -1.35
N ARG A 271 -8.86 5.08 -0.04
CA ARG A 271 -8.25 3.89 0.57
C ARG A 271 -9.28 3.00 1.23
N LYS A 272 -9.29 1.73 0.88
CA LYS A 272 -10.21 0.74 1.45
C LYS A 272 -10.16 0.67 2.97
N ILE A 273 -8.97 0.86 3.57
CA ILE A 273 -8.82 0.86 5.04
C ILE A 273 -9.56 2.02 5.73
N PHE A 274 -9.97 3.02 4.98
CA PHE A 274 -10.70 4.21 5.41
C PHE A 274 -12.08 4.29 4.74
N ASP A 275 -12.69 3.15 4.41
CA ASP A 275 -13.96 3.08 3.70
C ASP A 275 -13.98 3.95 2.43
N PHE A 276 -12.86 3.90 1.68
CA PHE A 276 -12.62 4.67 0.46
C PHE A 276 -12.60 6.19 0.63
N LYS A 277 -12.35 6.68 1.84
CA LYS A 277 -11.96 8.07 2.07
C LYS A 277 -10.48 8.28 1.73
N SER A 278 -10.10 9.50 1.39
CA SER A 278 -8.71 9.92 1.24
C SER A 278 -8.05 10.13 2.61
N VAL A 279 -6.72 10.31 2.62
CA VAL A 279 -5.99 10.70 3.83
C VAL A 279 -6.46 12.06 4.33
N TYR A 280 -6.70 13.01 3.43
CA TYR A 280 -7.19 14.35 3.78
C TYR A 280 -8.57 14.30 4.44
N ASP A 281 -9.48 13.45 3.95
CA ASP A 281 -10.80 13.25 4.57
C ASP A 281 -10.67 12.64 5.99
N VAL A 282 -9.68 11.77 6.20
CA VAL A 282 -9.43 11.17 7.52
C VAL A 282 -8.86 12.18 8.48
N GLU A 283 -7.94 13.05 8.05
CA GLU A 283 -7.34 14.09 8.89
C GLU A 283 -8.37 15.09 9.43
N LEU A 284 -9.44 15.36 8.68
CA LEU A 284 -10.52 16.23 9.14
C LEU A 284 -11.20 15.73 10.43
N ASN A 285 -11.14 14.43 10.72
CA ASN A 285 -11.71 13.87 11.95
C ASN A 285 -10.83 14.13 13.20
N TYR A 286 -9.61 14.61 13.03
CA TYR A 286 -8.64 14.84 14.10
C TYR A 286 -8.30 16.33 14.31
N ARG A 287 -8.89 17.20 13.47
CA ARG A 287 -8.85 18.65 13.62
C ARG A 287 -10.06 19.15 14.40
#